data_8d7b04f09f5e2ad5ead194a2dd47c1d2
#
_entry.id   8d7b04f09f5e2ad5ead194a2dd47c1d2
#
_cell.length_a   1.000
_cell.length_b   1.000
_cell.length_c   1.000
_cell.angle_alpha   90.00
_cell.angle_beta   90.00
_cell.angle_gamma   90.00
#
_symmetry.space_group_name_H-M   'P 1'
#
loop_
_entity.id
_entity.type
_entity.pdbx_description
1 polymer ?
#
loop_
_entity_poly.entity_id
_entity_poly.type
_entity_poly.pdbx_seq_one_letter_code
_entity_poly.pdbx_strand_id
1 'polypeptide(L)'
;MSSYDALASSYDGLMADGSYRKRADWLERLFRKSRIPVHSVLDLACGTGTIACLLAQRGYEVIATDGSEEMLTQAVGKAAALYGRPPLFLHQAMPRLRLIEPVDTVVSTLDSLNYLTRESDIRETFRRVYRWLKPGGQFIFDVNSPYKLERMDGQMYMDETEDSFCVWRTFFSHRTQVCTYQVDLFRLNGEGTWDRDFEEHRERAWSEAQLRQFLAEAGFQTVTVTGDLTMKSPRADEDRWIFRAEKGE
;
A
#
# COMPACT_ATOMS: atom_id res chain seq x y z
N MET A 1 3.17 -4.88 -18.62
CA MET A 1 1.92 -4.79 -17.84
C MET A 1 2.29 -4.33 -16.46
N SER A 2 1.57 -3.38 -15.89
CA SER A 2 1.72 -3.07 -14.48
C SER A 2 1.15 -4.25 -13.65
N SER A 3 1.54 -4.37 -12.39
CA SER A 3 0.88 -5.29 -11.47
C SER A 3 -0.57 -4.80 -11.27
N TYR A 4 -1.53 -5.71 -11.19
CA TYR A 4 -2.96 -5.45 -10.97
C TYR A 4 -3.79 -4.96 -12.18
N ASP A 5 -3.32 -5.06 -13.42
CA ASP A 5 -4.11 -4.62 -14.57
C ASP A 5 -5.39 -5.47 -14.75
N ALA A 6 -5.28 -6.80 -14.65
CA ALA A 6 -6.43 -7.70 -14.77
C ALA A 6 -7.22 -7.83 -13.44
N LEU A 7 -6.53 -7.74 -12.31
CA LEU A 7 -7.15 -7.94 -10.99
C LEU A 7 -7.98 -6.72 -10.53
N ALA A 8 -7.70 -5.51 -11.05
CA ALA A 8 -8.29 -4.25 -10.56
C ALA A 8 -9.82 -4.27 -10.46
N SER A 9 -10.51 -4.84 -11.45
CA SER A 9 -11.98 -4.88 -11.48
C SER A 9 -12.59 -5.81 -10.43
N SER A 10 -11.88 -6.86 -10.02
CA SER A 10 -12.33 -7.86 -9.03
C SER A 10 -11.69 -7.65 -7.66
N TYR A 11 -10.73 -6.73 -7.53
CA TYR A 11 -9.89 -6.55 -6.35
C TYR A 11 -10.68 -6.28 -5.08
N ASP A 12 -11.63 -5.34 -5.13
CA ASP A 12 -12.43 -4.98 -3.96
C ASP A 12 -13.35 -6.13 -3.51
N GLY A 13 -13.86 -6.94 -4.44
CA GLY A 13 -14.67 -8.13 -4.14
C GLY A 13 -13.84 -9.22 -3.44
N LEU A 14 -12.64 -9.48 -3.96
CA LEU A 14 -11.73 -10.47 -3.41
C LEU A 14 -11.12 -10.05 -2.06
N MET A 15 -10.99 -8.73 -1.81
CA MET A 15 -10.42 -8.15 -0.58
C MET A 15 -11.46 -7.59 0.39
N ALA A 16 -12.73 -7.97 0.28
CA ALA A 16 -13.87 -7.42 1.03
C ALA A 16 -13.95 -7.86 2.50
N ASP A 17 -12.83 -7.87 3.24
CA ASP A 17 -12.76 -8.33 4.63
C ASP A 17 -13.13 -7.26 5.70
N GLY A 18 -13.52 -6.05 5.27
CA GLY A 18 -13.87 -4.95 6.18
C GLY A 18 -12.68 -4.33 6.93
N SER A 19 -11.44 -4.70 6.60
CA SER A 19 -10.21 -4.22 7.27
C SER A 19 -9.92 -2.75 6.98
N TYR A 20 -10.34 -2.22 5.83
CA TYR A 20 -10.09 -0.84 5.43
C TYR A 20 -10.57 0.21 6.43
N ARG A 21 -11.78 0.05 6.99
CA ARG A 21 -12.32 0.99 8.00
C ARG A 21 -11.49 0.96 9.28
N LYS A 22 -11.13 -0.24 9.76
CA LYS A 22 -10.27 -0.42 10.93
C LYS A 22 -8.90 0.20 10.70
N ARG A 23 -8.34 0.06 9.48
CA ARG A 23 -7.06 0.64 9.10
C ARG A 23 -7.13 2.16 9.05
N ALA A 24 -8.19 2.74 8.47
CA ALA A 24 -8.42 4.17 8.48
C ALA A 24 -8.59 4.72 9.92
N ASP A 25 -9.31 4.04 10.80
CA ASP A 25 -9.45 4.40 12.23
C ASP A 25 -8.09 4.37 12.94
N TRP A 26 -7.27 3.40 12.60
CA TRP A 26 -5.94 3.26 13.18
C TRP A 26 -4.99 4.36 12.67
N LEU A 27 -5.02 4.70 11.38
CA LEU A 27 -4.28 5.82 10.80
C LEU A 27 -4.60 7.13 11.53
N GLU A 28 -5.88 7.43 11.79
CA GLU A 28 -6.27 8.64 12.53
C GLU A 28 -5.70 8.67 13.96
N ARG A 29 -5.56 7.51 14.62
CA ARG A 29 -4.89 7.45 15.93
C ARG A 29 -3.42 7.85 15.82
N LEU A 30 -2.75 7.54 14.71
CA LEU A 30 -1.38 7.97 14.44
C LEU A 30 -1.32 9.45 14.04
N PHE A 31 -2.30 9.95 13.28
CA PHE A 31 -2.39 11.36 12.92
C PHE A 31 -2.48 12.25 14.17
N ARG A 32 -3.24 11.81 15.19
CA ARG A 32 -3.30 12.52 16.50
C ARG A 32 -1.98 12.54 17.27
N LYS A 33 -1.02 11.67 16.91
CA LYS A 33 0.32 11.65 17.49
C LYS A 33 1.35 12.42 16.66
N SER A 34 0.92 13.02 15.54
CA SER A 34 1.79 13.85 14.71
C SER A 34 2.25 15.09 15.49
N ARG A 35 3.47 15.56 15.19
CA ARG A 35 4.00 16.80 15.77
C ARG A 35 3.27 18.05 15.26
N ILE A 36 2.69 17.97 14.08
CA ILE A 36 1.89 19.02 13.47
C ILE A 36 0.46 18.53 13.26
N PRO A 37 -0.55 19.41 13.24
CA PRO A 37 -1.91 19.05 12.85
C PRO A 37 -1.93 18.44 11.45
N VAL A 38 -2.69 17.35 11.28
CA VAL A 38 -2.83 16.68 9.99
C VAL A 38 -4.13 17.16 9.33
N HIS A 39 -4.00 17.83 8.21
CA HIS A 39 -5.10 18.27 7.33
C HIS A 39 -4.96 17.69 5.93
N SER A 40 -3.73 17.64 5.40
CA SER A 40 -3.41 17.13 4.08
C SER A 40 -2.70 15.77 4.16
N VAL A 41 -3.19 14.80 3.38
CA VAL A 41 -2.69 13.43 3.35
C VAL A 41 -2.38 13.02 1.91
N LEU A 42 -1.21 12.44 1.69
CA LEU A 42 -0.91 11.68 0.48
C LEU A 42 -1.12 10.20 0.75
N ASP A 43 -1.99 9.55 -0.02
CA ASP A 43 -2.11 8.10 -0.10
C ASP A 43 -1.23 7.60 -1.27
N LEU A 44 -0.07 7.04 -0.94
CA LEU A 44 0.97 6.61 -1.87
C LEU A 44 0.78 5.14 -2.23
N ALA A 45 0.57 4.84 -3.51
CA ALA A 45 0.13 3.54 -4.03
C ALA A 45 -1.26 3.17 -3.47
N CYS A 46 -2.25 3.99 -3.81
CA CYS A 46 -3.59 3.93 -3.24
C CYS A 46 -4.47 2.79 -3.78
N GLY A 47 -4.03 2.08 -4.83
CA GLY A 47 -4.81 1.05 -5.50
C GLY A 47 -6.18 1.58 -5.95
N THR A 48 -7.24 0.86 -5.62
CA THR A 48 -8.64 1.26 -5.90
C THR A 48 -9.15 2.42 -5.05
N GLY A 49 -8.27 3.10 -4.29
CA GLY A 49 -8.56 4.34 -3.57
C GLY A 49 -9.46 4.21 -2.34
N THR A 50 -9.67 3.01 -1.80
CA THR A 50 -10.58 2.79 -0.66
C THR A 50 -10.14 3.57 0.58
N ILE A 51 -8.84 3.55 0.95
CA ILE A 51 -8.31 4.33 2.08
C ILE A 51 -8.41 5.82 1.78
N ALA A 52 -8.01 6.27 0.57
CA ALA A 52 -8.10 7.67 0.16
C ALA A 52 -9.53 8.21 0.30
N CYS A 53 -10.54 7.46 -0.18
CA CYS A 53 -11.94 7.81 -0.07
C CYS A 53 -12.42 7.88 1.38
N LEU A 54 -12.04 6.92 2.23
CA LEU A 54 -12.39 6.92 3.66
C LEU A 54 -11.78 8.13 4.39
N LEU A 55 -10.54 8.51 4.09
CA LEU A 55 -9.90 9.67 4.70
C LEU A 55 -10.56 10.98 4.20
N ALA A 56 -10.89 11.08 2.92
CA ALA A 56 -11.61 12.25 2.38
C ALA A 56 -13.00 12.43 3.02
N GLN A 57 -13.75 11.34 3.23
CA GLN A 57 -15.03 11.38 3.96
C GLN A 57 -14.91 11.84 5.41
N ARG A 58 -13.72 11.69 6.02
CA ARG A 58 -13.40 12.15 7.37
C ARG A 58 -12.91 13.61 7.43
N GLY A 59 -12.88 14.28 6.27
CA GLY A 59 -12.55 15.69 6.17
C GLY A 59 -11.08 16.02 5.90
N TYR A 60 -10.24 15.02 5.60
CA TYR A 60 -8.87 15.26 5.17
C TYR A 60 -8.81 15.71 3.70
N GLU A 61 -7.89 16.60 3.37
CA GLU A 61 -7.52 16.88 1.98
C GLU A 61 -6.60 15.76 1.48
N VAL A 62 -7.11 14.94 0.55
CA VAL A 62 -6.39 13.75 0.11
C VAL A 62 -5.89 13.90 -1.32
N ILE A 63 -4.60 13.68 -1.50
CA ILE A 63 -3.98 13.36 -2.79
C ILE A 63 -3.70 11.86 -2.76
N ALA A 64 -3.98 11.15 -3.85
CA ALA A 64 -3.78 9.72 -3.95
C ALA A 64 -3.02 9.39 -5.25
N THR A 65 -1.99 8.58 -5.16
CA THR A 65 -1.17 8.21 -6.32
C THR A 65 -1.10 6.71 -6.49
N ASP A 66 -1.15 6.23 -7.72
CA ASP A 66 -0.88 4.84 -8.06
C ASP A 66 -0.15 4.74 -9.40
N GLY A 67 0.57 3.63 -9.60
CA GLY A 67 1.26 3.31 -10.84
C GLY A 67 0.41 2.60 -11.88
N SER A 68 -0.80 2.14 -11.53
CA SER A 68 -1.77 1.49 -12.42
C SER A 68 -2.90 2.44 -12.78
N GLU A 69 -3.13 2.63 -14.08
CA GLU A 69 -4.27 3.41 -14.59
C GLU A 69 -5.60 2.69 -14.33
N GLU A 70 -5.58 1.37 -14.37
CA GLU A 70 -6.75 0.52 -14.13
C GLU A 70 -7.21 0.66 -12.68
N MET A 71 -6.28 0.62 -11.71
CA MET A 71 -6.58 0.87 -10.30
C MET A 71 -7.16 2.27 -10.09
N LEU A 72 -6.56 3.28 -10.71
CA LEU A 72 -7.05 4.65 -10.61
C LEU A 72 -8.42 4.85 -11.26
N THR A 73 -8.73 4.12 -12.33
CA THR A 73 -10.07 4.12 -12.94
C THR A 73 -11.13 3.65 -11.94
N GLN A 74 -10.86 2.56 -11.21
CA GLN A 74 -11.73 2.09 -10.13
C GLN A 74 -11.84 3.12 -8.99
N ALA A 75 -10.71 3.72 -8.62
CA ALA A 75 -10.66 4.74 -7.55
C ALA A 75 -11.51 5.97 -7.89
N VAL A 76 -11.41 6.48 -9.11
CA VAL A 76 -12.21 7.62 -9.59
C VAL A 76 -13.70 7.27 -9.59
N GLY A 77 -14.06 6.07 -10.10
CA GLY A 77 -15.44 5.57 -10.07
C GLY A 77 -16.01 5.51 -8.64
N LYS A 78 -15.22 5.01 -7.69
CA LYS A 78 -15.59 4.95 -6.27
C LYS A 78 -15.76 6.34 -5.66
N ALA A 79 -14.86 7.27 -5.97
CA ALA A 79 -14.89 8.63 -5.45
C ALA A 79 -16.07 9.46 -6.00
N ALA A 80 -16.58 9.15 -7.19
CA ALA A 80 -17.74 9.83 -7.77
C ALA A 80 -19.02 9.70 -6.92
N ALA A 81 -19.11 8.67 -6.07
CA ALA A 81 -20.22 8.46 -5.15
C ALA A 81 -20.05 9.19 -3.79
N LEU A 82 -18.94 9.91 -3.58
CA LEU A 82 -18.67 10.60 -2.32
C LEU A 82 -19.39 11.94 -2.25
N TYR A 83 -19.89 12.28 -1.06
CA TYR A 83 -20.30 13.63 -0.74
C TYR A 83 -19.10 14.43 -0.22
N GLY A 84 -18.95 15.69 -0.67
CA GLY A 84 -17.87 16.58 -0.24
C GLY A 84 -16.72 16.62 -1.24
N ARG A 85 -15.50 16.87 -0.74
CA ARG A 85 -14.30 16.99 -1.57
C ARG A 85 -13.69 15.61 -1.84
N PRO A 86 -13.73 15.09 -3.07
CA PRO A 86 -13.12 13.80 -3.38
C PRO A 86 -11.59 13.88 -3.34
N PRO A 87 -10.87 12.75 -3.20
CA PRO A 87 -9.42 12.70 -3.39
C PRO A 87 -9.01 13.16 -4.78
N LEU A 88 -7.83 13.80 -4.87
CA LEU A 88 -7.16 14.07 -6.14
C LEU A 88 -6.31 12.86 -6.54
N PHE A 89 -6.70 12.15 -7.57
CA PHE A 89 -5.95 11.00 -8.07
C PHE A 89 -4.92 11.40 -9.13
N LEU A 90 -3.69 10.87 -9.02
CA LEU A 90 -2.57 11.13 -9.93
C LEU A 90 -1.90 9.82 -10.33
N HIS A 91 -1.75 9.57 -11.62
CA HIS A 91 -1.00 8.42 -12.12
C HIS A 91 0.51 8.66 -11.96
N GLN A 92 1.10 8.09 -10.91
CA GLN A 92 2.52 8.24 -10.60
C GLN A 92 3.04 6.99 -9.88
N ALA A 93 4.15 6.43 -10.37
CA ALA A 93 4.89 5.40 -9.65
C ALA A 93 5.62 6.00 -8.43
N MET A 94 5.70 5.26 -7.33
CA MET A 94 6.31 5.69 -6.06
C MET A 94 7.70 6.32 -6.20
N PRO A 95 8.67 5.74 -6.98
CA PRO A 95 9.98 6.36 -7.15
C PRO A 95 9.99 7.62 -8.02
N ARG A 96 8.85 8.01 -8.58
CA ARG A 96 8.70 9.21 -9.43
C ARG A 96 7.75 10.23 -8.81
N LEU A 97 7.39 10.07 -7.54
CA LEU A 97 6.48 10.96 -6.82
C LEU A 97 6.87 12.43 -6.97
N ARG A 98 5.89 13.25 -7.39
CA ARG A 98 5.99 14.71 -7.48
C ARG A 98 4.66 15.32 -7.06
N LEU A 99 4.71 16.28 -6.15
CA LEU A 99 3.57 17.09 -5.72
C LEU A 99 3.81 18.56 -6.07
N ILE A 100 2.77 19.36 -5.98
CA ILE A 100 2.89 20.83 -6.11
C ILE A 100 3.33 21.43 -4.78
N GLU A 101 2.76 20.92 -3.67
CA GLU A 101 3.03 21.40 -2.31
C GLU A 101 3.25 20.22 -1.36
N PRO A 102 4.07 20.41 -0.29
CA PRO A 102 4.23 19.39 0.74
C PRO A 102 2.94 19.13 1.52
N VAL A 103 2.78 17.89 1.99
CA VAL A 103 1.65 17.43 2.79
C VAL A 103 2.05 17.21 4.27
N ASP A 104 1.06 17.13 5.15
CA ASP A 104 1.28 16.91 6.58
C ASP A 104 1.65 15.45 6.86
N THR A 105 1.04 14.51 6.14
CA THR A 105 1.25 13.07 6.31
C THR A 105 1.24 12.36 4.97
N VAL A 106 2.14 11.38 4.83
CA VAL A 106 2.10 10.39 3.74
C VAL A 106 1.74 9.05 4.35
N VAL A 107 0.81 8.33 3.74
CA VAL A 107 0.48 6.95 4.08
C VAL A 107 0.75 6.04 2.87
N SER A 108 1.16 4.80 3.11
CA SER A 108 1.24 3.74 2.09
C SER A 108 0.87 2.43 2.77
N THR A 109 -0.27 1.89 2.45
CA THR A 109 -0.86 0.75 3.17
C THR A 109 -0.96 -0.48 2.30
N LEU A 110 -1.16 -1.63 2.96
CA LEU A 110 -1.35 -2.93 2.30
C LEU A 110 -0.14 -3.32 1.45
N ASP A 111 1.05 -3.38 2.13
CA ASP A 111 2.31 -3.93 1.60
C ASP A 111 2.82 -3.31 0.30
N SER A 112 2.28 -2.19 -0.15
CA SER A 112 2.66 -1.56 -1.42
C SER A 112 4.17 -1.36 -1.58
N LEU A 113 4.92 -1.09 -0.49
CA LEU A 113 6.37 -0.92 -0.53
C LEU A 113 7.14 -2.22 -0.78
N ASN A 114 6.56 -3.39 -0.50
CA ASN A 114 7.19 -4.67 -0.82
C ASN A 114 7.34 -4.87 -2.34
N TYR A 115 6.46 -4.25 -3.15
CA TYR A 115 6.53 -4.26 -4.62
C TYR A 115 7.75 -3.53 -5.19
N LEU A 116 8.40 -2.67 -4.41
CA LEU A 116 9.69 -2.07 -4.75
C LEU A 116 10.80 -3.10 -4.50
N THR A 117 11.00 -4.02 -5.42
CA THR A 117 11.97 -5.11 -5.28
C THR A 117 13.43 -4.66 -5.46
N ARG A 118 13.67 -3.48 -6.02
CA ARG A 118 15.00 -2.89 -6.20
C ARG A 118 15.30 -1.90 -5.08
N GLU A 119 16.50 -2.01 -4.52
CA GLU A 119 16.96 -1.12 -3.45
C GLU A 119 17.03 0.35 -3.89
N SER A 120 17.38 0.60 -5.16
CA SER A 120 17.36 1.95 -5.73
C SER A 120 15.98 2.60 -5.68
N ASP A 121 14.93 1.82 -5.93
CA ASP A 121 13.57 2.33 -6.05
C ASP A 121 12.97 2.67 -4.68
N ILE A 122 13.19 1.82 -3.66
CA ILE A 122 12.71 2.11 -2.30
C ILE A 122 13.48 3.28 -1.68
N ARG A 123 14.79 3.38 -1.89
CA ARG A 123 15.61 4.52 -1.44
C ARG A 123 15.14 5.83 -2.07
N GLU A 124 14.90 5.83 -3.39
CA GLU A 124 14.40 7.03 -4.08
C GLU A 124 12.97 7.38 -3.61
N THR A 125 12.11 6.38 -3.41
CA THR A 125 10.77 6.61 -2.85
C THR A 125 10.84 7.31 -1.50
N PHE A 126 11.69 6.84 -0.57
CA PHE A 126 11.83 7.46 0.75
C PHE A 126 12.37 8.90 0.68
N ARG A 127 13.35 9.17 -0.21
CA ARG A 127 13.83 10.54 -0.43
C ARG A 127 12.72 11.47 -0.95
N ARG A 128 11.89 10.96 -1.88
CA ARG A 128 10.77 11.74 -2.41
C ARG A 128 9.69 11.98 -1.38
N VAL A 129 9.32 10.98 -0.61
CA VAL A 129 8.38 11.13 0.50
C VAL A 129 8.92 12.17 1.50
N TYR A 130 10.19 12.07 1.90
CA TYR A 130 10.81 13.05 2.78
C TYR A 130 10.74 14.49 2.21
N ARG A 131 11.04 14.62 0.92
CA ARG A 131 10.97 15.93 0.24
C ARG A 131 9.57 16.55 0.30
N TRP A 132 8.53 15.73 0.09
CA TRP A 132 7.15 16.18 0.01
C TRP A 132 6.38 16.16 1.34
N LEU A 133 7.03 15.85 2.43
CA LEU A 133 6.51 16.08 3.78
C LEU A 133 6.85 17.49 4.26
N LYS A 134 5.91 18.12 4.95
CA LYS A 134 6.18 19.35 5.72
C LYS A 134 7.14 19.05 6.87
N PRO A 135 7.94 20.04 7.34
CA PRO A 135 8.67 19.91 8.60
C PRO A 135 7.73 19.45 9.73
N GLY A 136 8.15 18.51 10.56
CA GLY A 136 7.31 17.91 11.61
C GLY A 136 6.28 16.88 11.09
N GLY A 137 6.15 16.72 9.78
CA GLY A 137 5.25 15.72 9.17
C GLY A 137 5.72 14.28 9.34
N GLN A 138 4.87 13.33 8.98
CA GLN A 138 5.13 11.90 9.20
C GLN A 138 4.83 11.06 7.97
N PHE A 139 5.60 9.98 7.81
CA PHE A 139 5.37 8.91 6.85
C PHE A 139 4.96 7.63 7.59
N ILE A 140 3.79 7.10 7.27
CA ILE A 140 3.24 5.88 7.84
C ILE A 140 3.07 4.86 6.73
N PHE A 141 3.68 3.70 6.89
CA PHE A 141 3.53 2.62 5.92
C PHE A 141 3.56 1.27 6.58
N ASP A 142 2.99 0.29 5.93
CA ASP A 142 3.14 -1.10 6.33
C ASP A 142 3.89 -1.92 5.28
N VAL A 143 4.46 -3.02 5.75
CA VAL A 143 5.11 -4.04 4.92
C VAL A 143 4.76 -5.43 5.42
N ASN A 144 4.65 -6.38 4.50
CA ASN A 144 4.72 -7.78 4.82
C ASN A 144 6.12 -8.08 5.38
N SER A 145 6.17 -8.73 6.54
CA SER A 145 7.43 -9.08 7.18
C SER A 145 8.19 -10.18 6.40
N PRO A 146 9.50 -10.29 6.58
CA PRO A 146 10.25 -11.43 6.05
C PRO A 146 9.67 -12.78 6.51
N TYR A 147 9.23 -12.87 7.77
CA TYR A 147 8.59 -14.06 8.32
C TYR A 147 7.35 -14.48 7.51
N LYS A 148 6.47 -13.53 7.19
CA LYS A 148 5.28 -13.82 6.37
C LYS A 148 5.67 -14.28 4.98
N LEU A 149 6.52 -13.52 4.27
CA LEU A 149 6.85 -13.80 2.87
C LEU A 149 7.58 -15.11 2.69
N GLU A 150 8.48 -15.46 3.63
CA GLU A 150 9.19 -16.75 3.63
C GLU A 150 8.23 -17.92 3.87
N ARG A 151 7.28 -17.78 4.79
CA ARG A 151 6.28 -18.82 5.12
C ARG A 151 5.29 -19.07 3.97
N MET A 152 5.16 -18.13 3.05
CA MET A 152 4.31 -18.30 1.86
C MET A 152 4.92 -19.21 0.80
N ASP A 153 6.19 -19.62 0.92
CA ASP A 153 6.84 -20.51 -0.06
C ASP A 153 6.06 -21.80 -0.28
N GLY A 154 5.78 -22.11 -1.55
CA GLY A 154 5.05 -23.31 -1.95
C GLY A 154 3.57 -23.35 -1.55
N GLN A 155 3.01 -22.25 -1.07
CA GLN A 155 1.58 -22.19 -0.71
C GLN A 155 0.70 -21.94 -1.94
N MET A 156 -0.56 -22.38 -1.81
CA MET A 156 -1.62 -22.11 -2.80
C MET A 156 -2.85 -21.62 -2.05
N TYR A 157 -3.44 -20.54 -2.55
CA TYR A 157 -4.67 -19.94 -2.04
C TYR A 157 -5.69 -19.86 -3.16
N MET A 158 -6.96 -19.94 -2.81
CA MET A 158 -8.08 -19.82 -3.74
C MET A 158 -9.10 -18.87 -3.14
N ASP A 159 -9.55 -17.91 -3.92
CA ASP A 159 -10.63 -17.00 -3.59
C ASP A 159 -11.71 -17.11 -4.67
N GLU A 160 -12.97 -17.09 -4.27
CA GLU A 160 -14.10 -17.29 -5.15
C GLU A 160 -15.21 -16.29 -4.83
N THR A 161 -15.81 -15.73 -5.87
CA THR A 161 -17.06 -14.97 -5.84
C THR A 161 -18.05 -15.61 -6.82
N GLU A 162 -19.26 -15.07 -6.97
CA GLU A 162 -20.24 -15.61 -7.92
C GLU A 162 -19.77 -15.56 -9.37
N ASP A 163 -18.92 -14.58 -9.73
CA ASP A 163 -18.47 -14.28 -11.08
C ASP A 163 -16.95 -14.33 -11.28
N SER A 164 -16.20 -14.66 -10.23
CA SER A 164 -14.73 -14.66 -10.28
C SER A 164 -14.16 -15.82 -9.48
N PHE A 165 -13.11 -16.45 -10.00
CA PHE A 165 -12.33 -17.46 -9.30
C PHE A 165 -10.84 -17.16 -9.46
N CYS A 166 -10.12 -17.11 -8.36
CA CYS A 166 -8.72 -16.70 -8.33
C CYS A 166 -7.85 -17.78 -7.66
N VAL A 167 -6.76 -18.16 -8.32
CA VAL A 167 -5.77 -19.10 -7.78
C VAL A 167 -4.43 -18.40 -7.65
N TRP A 168 -3.93 -18.34 -6.42
CA TRP A 168 -2.63 -17.79 -6.06
C TRP A 168 -1.65 -18.90 -5.77
N ARG A 169 -0.51 -18.91 -6.44
CA ARG A 169 0.62 -19.80 -6.16
C ARG A 169 1.83 -18.96 -5.77
N THR A 170 2.50 -19.30 -4.70
CA THR A 170 3.57 -18.49 -4.13
C THR A 170 4.89 -19.22 -4.11
N PHE A 171 5.98 -18.51 -4.41
CA PHE A 171 7.34 -19.02 -4.44
C PHE A 171 8.28 -18.00 -3.81
N PHE A 172 9.04 -18.41 -2.80
CA PHE A 172 10.00 -17.53 -2.14
C PHE A 172 11.44 -17.87 -2.53
N SER A 173 12.19 -16.87 -2.93
CA SER A 173 13.61 -17.02 -3.26
C SER A 173 14.48 -16.51 -2.10
N HIS A 174 15.09 -17.41 -1.33
CA HIS A 174 16.03 -17.06 -0.26
C HIS A 174 17.24 -16.25 -0.76
N ARG A 175 17.68 -16.45 -2.02
CA ARG A 175 18.80 -15.71 -2.61
C ARG A 175 18.48 -14.25 -2.86
N THR A 176 17.29 -13.94 -3.36
CA THR A 176 16.87 -12.59 -3.71
C THR A 176 15.98 -11.94 -2.66
N GLN A 177 15.50 -12.72 -1.68
CA GLN A 177 14.51 -12.33 -0.68
C GLN A 177 13.21 -11.81 -1.32
N VAL A 178 12.79 -12.44 -2.43
CA VAL A 178 11.59 -12.09 -3.20
C VAL A 178 10.59 -13.23 -3.17
N CYS A 179 9.36 -12.92 -2.78
CA CYS A 179 8.20 -13.77 -2.95
C CYS A 179 7.54 -13.43 -4.29
N THR A 180 7.33 -14.44 -5.13
CA THR A 180 6.62 -14.32 -6.40
C THR A 180 5.26 -14.96 -6.25
N TYR A 181 4.21 -14.21 -6.58
CA TYR A 181 2.84 -14.66 -6.64
C TYR A 181 2.45 -14.84 -8.10
N GLN A 182 2.07 -16.03 -8.48
CA GLN A 182 1.45 -16.32 -9.78
C GLN A 182 -0.05 -16.42 -9.57
N VAL A 183 -0.78 -15.56 -10.25
CA VAL A 183 -2.22 -15.38 -10.08
C VAL A 183 -2.91 -15.77 -11.38
N ASP A 184 -3.72 -16.83 -11.33
CA ASP A 184 -4.68 -17.16 -12.36
C ASP A 184 -6.04 -16.60 -11.94
N LEU A 185 -6.56 -15.66 -12.69
CA LEU A 185 -7.88 -15.06 -12.48
C LEU A 185 -8.83 -15.55 -13.60
N PHE A 186 -9.94 -16.17 -13.19
CA PHE A 186 -11.02 -16.56 -14.07
C PHE A 186 -12.23 -15.67 -13.81
N ARG A 187 -12.82 -15.11 -14.86
CA ARG A 187 -14.00 -14.26 -14.78
C ARG A 187 -15.10 -14.79 -15.64
N LEU A 188 -16.31 -14.89 -15.09
CA LEU A 188 -17.50 -15.27 -15.82
C LEU A 188 -17.86 -14.14 -16.79
N ASN A 189 -17.96 -14.44 -18.08
CA ASN A 189 -18.36 -13.47 -19.10
C ASN A 189 -19.87 -13.54 -19.40
N GLY A 190 -20.36 -12.57 -20.21
CA GLY A 190 -21.79 -12.48 -20.54
C GLY A 190 -22.35 -13.65 -21.36
N GLU A 191 -21.48 -14.54 -21.88
CA GLU A 191 -21.86 -15.75 -22.62
C GLU A 191 -21.94 -16.99 -21.73
N GLY A 192 -21.66 -16.86 -20.43
CA GLY A 192 -21.64 -17.97 -19.47
C GLY A 192 -20.39 -18.84 -19.56
N THR A 193 -19.31 -18.32 -20.17
CA THR A 193 -17.98 -18.94 -20.19
C THR A 193 -17.00 -18.16 -19.33
N TRP A 194 -15.83 -18.76 -19.06
CA TRP A 194 -14.83 -18.17 -18.18
C TRP A 194 -13.64 -17.67 -19.00
N ASP A 195 -13.36 -16.38 -18.86
CA ASP A 195 -12.12 -15.78 -19.36
C ASP A 195 -11.01 -15.95 -18.34
N ARG A 196 -9.80 -16.32 -18.78
CA ARG A 196 -8.63 -16.49 -17.93
C ARG A 196 -7.63 -15.40 -18.20
N ASP A 197 -7.23 -14.71 -17.13
CA ASP A 197 -6.08 -13.82 -17.11
C ASP A 197 -4.97 -14.38 -16.21
N PHE A 198 -3.75 -13.97 -16.46
CA PHE A 198 -2.59 -14.34 -15.64
C PHE A 198 -1.78 -13.09 -15.29
N GLU A 199 -1.47 -12.96 -13.98
CA GLU A 199 -0.58 -11.93 -13.49
C GLU A 199 0.54 -12.53 -12.65
N GLU A 200 1.66 -11.84 -12.58
CA GLU A 200 2.76 -12.16 -11.68
C GLU A 200 3.08 -10.94 -10.83
N HIS A 201 2.97 -11.11 -9.51
CA HIS A 201 3.34 -10.08 -8.54
C HIS A 201 4.63 -10.50 -7.82
N ARG A 202 5.44 -9.51 -7.45
CA ARG A 202 6.70 -9.72 -6.76
C ARG A 202 6.82 -8.79 -5.58
N GLU A 203 7.01 -9.37 -4.41
CA GLU A 203 7.24 -8.65 -3.17
C GLU A 203 8.62 -8.99 -2.61
N ARG A 204 9.38 -7.99 -2.20
CA ARG A 204 10.65 -8.19 -1.53
C ARG A 204 10.48 -8.14 -0.02
N ALA A 205 11.05 -9.13 0.66
CA ALA A 205 11.16 -9.21 2.10
C ALA A 205 12.28 -8.27 2.59
N TRP A 206 11.92 -7.02 2.87
CA TRP A 206 12.84 -6.04 3.44
C TRP A 206 13.00 -6.29 4.95
N SER A 207 14.23 -6.40 5.43
CA SER A 207 14.47 -6.46 6.87
C SER A 207 14.20 -5.11 7.53
N GLU A 208 13.83 -5.13 8.81
CA GLU A 208 13.65 -3.89 9.60
C GLU A 208 14.91 -3.01 9.57
N ALA A 209 16.09 -3.62 9.68
CA ALA A 209 17.35 -2.91 9.65
C ALA A 209 17.59 -2.16 8.32
N GLN A 210 17.29 -2.80 7.18
CA GLN A 210 17.38 -2.16 5.87
C GLN A 210 16.42 -0.97 5.75
N LEU A 211 15.15 -1.16 6.11
CA LEU A 211 14.15 -0.08 6.05
C LEU A 211 14.52 1.10 6.93
N ARG A 212 15.00 0.86 8.16
CA ARG A 212 15.50 1.91 9.06
C ARG A 212 16.70 2.64 8.47
N GLN A 213 17.64 1.91 7.89
CA GLN A 213 18.79 2.51 7.22
C GLN A 213 18.36 3.42 6.06
N PHE A 214 17.47 2.96 5.18
CA PHE A 214 17.00 3.73 4.02
C PHE A 214 16.21 4.98 4.45
N LEU A 215 15.40 4.87 5.50
CA LEU A 215 14.72 6.02 6.10
C LEU A 215 15.69 7.05 6.66
N ALA A 216 16.71 6.60 7.41
CA ALA A 216 17.75 7.49 7.94
C ALA A 216 18.53 8.19 6.83
N GLU A 217 18.91 7.49 5.76
CA GLU A 217 19.57 8.06 4.58
C GLU A 217 18.68 9.07 3.83
N ALA A 218 17.35 8.91 3.88
CA ALA A 218 16.42 9.89 3.32
C ALA A 218 16.25 11.13 4.21
N GLY A 219 16.68 11.08 5.49
CA GLY A 219 16.66 12.20 6.44
C GLY A 219 15.66 12.05 7.59
N PHE A 220 14.92 10.93 7.69
CA PHE A 220 14.02 10.69 8.80
C PHE A 220 14.79 10.46 10.10
N GLN A 221 14.42 11.20 11.15
CA GLN A 221 15.16 11.19 12.43
C GLN A 221 14.59 10.19 13.43
N THR A 222 13.27 10.05 13.46
CA THR A 222 12.57 9.19 14.41
C THR A 222 11.79 8.13 13.62
N VAL A 223 12.07 6.84 13.89
CA VAL A 223 11.37 5.72 13.28
C VAL A 223 10.88 4.79 14.36
N THR A 224 9.56 4.60 14.44
CA THR A 224 8.93 3.59 15.29
C THR A 224 8.38 2.45 14.44
N VAL A 225 8.45 1.22 14.95
CA VAL A 225 7.91 0.04 14.29
C VAL A 225 6.99 -0.68 15.27
N THR A 226 5.81 -1.04 14.77
CA THR A 226 4.80 -1.77 15.55
C THR A 226 4.26 -2.95 14.75
N GLY A 227 3.60 -3.88 15.44
CA GLY A 227 2.80 -4.92 14.77
C GLY A 227 1.54 -4.34 14.13
N ASP A 228 0.83 -5.19 13.35
CA ASP A 228 -0.35 -4.74 12.59
C ASP A 228 -1.45 -4.20 13.50
N LEU A 229 -1.91 -2.99 13.19
CA LEU A 229 -2.97 -2.26 13.88
C LEU A 229 -2.82 -2.21 15.43
N THR A 230 -1.59 -2.27 15.93
CA THR A 230 -1.26 -2.19 17.35
C THR A 230 -0.21 -1.12 17.63
N MET A 231 -0.08 -0.71 18.89
CA MET A 231 0.96 0.23 19.34
C MET A 231 2.14 -0.51 20.03
N LYS A 232 2.13 -1.85 19.98
CA LYS A 232 3.19 -2.67 20.58
C LYS A 232 4.26 -2.97 19.54
N SER A 233 5.49 -3.20 19.99
CA SER A 233 6.57 -3.69 19.12
C SER A 233 6.14 -4.98 18.43
N PRO A 234 6.61 -5.23 17.18
CA PRO A 234 6.27 -6.45 16.47
C PRO A 234 6.79 -7.68 17.24
N ARG A 235 6.04 -8.76 17.17
CA ARG A 235 6.51 -10.07 17.62
C ARG A 235 7.45 -10.67 16.58
N ALA A 236 8.20 -11.69 16.95
CA ALA A 236 9.08 -12.39 16.01
C ALA A 236 8.33 -13.07 14.85
N ASP A 237 7.08 -13.47 15.11
CA ASP A 237 6.15 -14.11 14.17
C ASP A 237 5.10 -13.13 13.60
N GLU A 238 5.36 -11.84 13.64
CA GLU A 238 4.42 -10.83 13.14
C GLU A 238 4.39 -10.83 11.61
N ASP A 239 3.21 -11.02 11.03
CA ASP A 239 3.05 -11.06 9.57
C ASP A 239 3.23 -9.68 8.91
N ARG A 240 2.88 -8.60 9.60
CA ARG A 240 2.89 -7.23 9.07
C ARG A 240 3.49 -6.27 10.06
N TRP A 241 4.45 -5.49 9.60
CA TRP A 241 5.05 -4.41 10.36
C TRP A 241 4.53 -3.06 9.89
N ILE A 242 4.29 -2.16 10.84
CA ILE A 242 3.91 -0.78 10.54
C ILE A 242 5.01 0.15 10.99
N PHE A 243 5.49 0.94 10.06
CA PHE A 243 6.50 1.96 10.28
C PHE A 243 5.85 3.33 10.36
N ARG A 244 6.30 4.14 11.31
CA ARG A 244 6.03 5.57 11.39
C ARG A 244 7.36 6.29 11.49
N ALA A 245 7.67 7.06 10.44
CA ALA A 245 8.89 7.84 10.32
C ALA A 245 8.55 9.34 10.35
N GLU A 246 9.24 10.13 11.16
CA GLU A 246 8.99 11.56 11.35
C GLU A 246 10.07 12.38 10.67
N LYS A 247 9.65 13.42 9.95
CA LYS A 247 10.54 14.45 9.44
C LYS A 247 10.84 15.44 10.57
N GLY A 248 12.12 15.80 10.73
CA GLY A 248 12.52 16.85 11.63
C GLY A 248 11.94 18.23 11.29
N GLU A 249 12.11 19.19 12.18
CA GLU A 249 11.74 20.59 11.96
C GLU A 249 12.64 21.29 10.95
#